data_02fa1f6f995710675367374b9a843913
#
_entry.id   02fa1f6f995710675367374b9a843913
#
_cell.length_a   1.000
_cell.length_b   1.000
_cell.length_c   1.000
_cell.angle_alpha   90.00
_cell.angle_beta   90.00
_cell.angle_gamma   90.00
#
_symmetry.space_group_name_H-M   'P 1'
#
loop_
_entity.id
_entity.type
_entity.pdbx_description
1 polymer ?
#
loop_
_entity_poly.entity_id
_entity_poly.type
_entity_poly.pdbx_seq_one_letter_code
_entity_poly.pdbx_strand_id
1 'polypeptide(L)'
;MYLWFFFVTIKKRFAGGFLMKSKKNIILIGMPGAGKSTIGVLLAKSLLMDFADTDLLIQRKHSAALCEIIAAKGIDEFLQIENDVICASEFYNCVVATGGSAVYGEEAMAKLGSEGTVVYLKVGPDELEKRINNIHTRGIAMKEGTSIAQLYEERAPLYEKYADITVDCAALTPEECVDAISDMIK
;
A
#
# COMPACT_ATOMS: atom_id res chain seq x y z
N MET A 1 27.10 -13.44 18.47
CA MET A 1 26.04 -14.14 17.74
C MET A 1 24.72 -13.71 18.38
N TYR A 2 24.20 -12.54 17.96
CA TYR A 2 22.97 -11.96 18.50
C TYR A 2 21.82 -12.25 17.56
N LEU A 3 20.91 -13.14 18.01
CA LEU A 3 19.64 -13.44 17.33
C LEU A 3 18.68 -12.28 17.61
N TRP A 4 18.45 -11.41 16.63
CA TRP A 4 17.39 -10.42 16.67
C TRP A 4 16.06 -11.12 16.34
N PHE A 5 15.21 -11.31 17.35
CA PHE A 5 13.82 -11.71 17.15
C PHE A 5 13.04 -10.54 16.58
N PHE A 6 12.74 -10.57 15.29
CA PHE A 6 11.79 -9.65 14.68
C PHE A 6 10.38 -10.02 15.13
N PHE A 7 9.68 -9.11 15.77
CA PHE A 7 8.26 -9.26 16.07
C PHE A 7 7.45 -9.12 14.78
N VAL A 8 7.08 -10.23 14.19
CA VAL A 8 6.15 -10.31 13.08
C VAL A 8 4.80 -10.78 13.60
N THR A 9 3.79 -9.93 13.49
CA THR A 9 2.43 -10.32 13.88
C THR A 9 1.68 -10.85 12.65
N ILE A 10 1.54 -12.18 12.56
CA ILE A 10 0.72 -12.83 11.55
C ILE A 10 -0.71 -12.95 12.10
N LYS A 11 -1.65 -12.16 11.56
CA LYS A 11 -3.08 -12.40 11.77
C LYS A 11 -3.57 -13.38 10.71
N LYS A 12 -3.55 -14.69 11.00
CA LYS A 12 -4.28 -15.68 10.19
C LYS A 12 -5.78 -15.50 10.41
N ARG A 13 -6.48 -14.94 9.42
CA ARG A 13 -7.94 -15.02 9.34
C ARG A 13 -8.32 -16.45 8.90
N PHE A 14 -8.75 -17.29 9.84
CA PHE A 14 -9.41 -18.54 9.51
C PHE A 14 -10.85 -18.25 9.06
N ALA A 15 -11.11 -18.31 7.75
CA ALA A 15 -12.47 -18.43 7.21
C ALA A 15 -12.61 -19.82 6.59
N GLY A 16 -13.70 -20.48 6.94
CA GLY A 16 -13.98 -21.89 6.67
C GLY A 16 -13.85 -22.32 5.21
N GLY A 17 -13.60 -23.61 5.04
CA GLY A 17 -13.24 -24.36 3.86
C GLY A 17 -13.97 -24.00 2.56
N PHE A 18 -13.31 -23.22 1.76
CA PHE A 18 -13.50 -23.09 0.33
C PHE A 18 -12.12 -23.27 -0.28
N LEU A 19 -12.02 -24.03 -1.38
CA LEU A 19 -10.75 -24.20 -2.12
C LEU A 19 -10.18 -22.79 -2.38
N MET A 20 -9.14 -22.40 -1.64
CA MET A 20 -8.46 -21.13 -1.87
C MET A 20 -7.79 -21.22 -3.24
N LYS A 21 -8.38 -20.57 -4.26
CA LYS A 21 -7.61 -20.15 -5.43
C LYS A 21 -6.35 -19.48 -4.90
N SER A 22 -5.16 -19.96 -5.27
CA SER A 22 -3.92 -19.32 -4.85
C SER A 22 -4.02 -17.86 -5.23
N LYS A 23 -3.99 -16.97 -4.24
CA LYS A 23 -4.01 -15.53 -4.45
C LYS A 23 -2.77 -15.19 -5.27
N LYS A 24 -2.94 -14.70 -6.48
CA LYS A 24 -1.84 -14.51 -7.44
C LYS A 24 -1.22 -13.13 -7.37
N ASN A 25 -1.86 -12.17 -6.71
CA ASN A 25 -1.34 -10.81 -6.57
C ASN A 25 -0.79 -10.55 -5.17
N ILE A 26 0.12 -9.58 -5.07
CA ILE A 26 0.62 -9.04 -3.80
C ILE A 26 0.27 -7.57 -3.77
N ILE A 27 -0.51 -7.15 -2.78
CA ILE A 27 -1.03 -5.79 -2.67
C ILE A 27 -0.28 -5.07 -1.55
N LEU A 28 0.48 -4.04 -1.91
CA LEU A 28 1.23 -3.24 -0.93
C LEU A 28 0.41 -2.04 -0.50
N ILE A 29 0.08 -1.97 0.79
CA ILE A 29 -0.60 -0.84 1.43
C ILE A 29 0.29 -0.20 2.49
N GLY A 30 -0.02 1.03 2.89
CA GLY A 30 0.72 1.77 3.92
C GLY A 30 0.80 3.26 3.62
N MET A 31 1.37 3.99 4.55
CA MET A 31 1.48 5.45 4.48
C MET A 31 2.22 5.94 3.22
N PRO A 32 1.95 7.17 2.76
CA PRO A 32 2.85 7.85 1.84
C PRO A 32 4.26 7.87 2.41
N GLY A 33 5.28 7.61 1.59
CA GLY A 33 6.67 7.53 2.07
C GLY A 33 7.09 6.17 2.67
N ALA A 34 6.18 5.21 2.84
CA ALA A 34 6.52 3.86 3.35
C ALA A 34 7.37 3.02 2.38
N GLY A 35 7.54 3.44 1.13
CA GLY A 35 8.39 2.75 0.15
C GLY A 35 7.65 1.78 -0.78
N LYS A 36 6.31 1.78 -0.81
CA LYS A 36 5.50 0.83 -1.59
C LYS A 36 5.94 0.66 -3.04
N SER A 37 6.11 1.75 -3.77
CA SER A 37 6.51 1.68 -5.19
C SER A 37 7.93 1.13 -5.36
N THR A 38 8.88 1.53 -4.51
CA THR A 38 10.27 1.05 -4.56
C THR A 38 10.35 -0.43 -4.21
N ILE A 39 9.79 -0.82 -3.07
CA ILE A 39 9.75 -2.22 -2.61
C ILE A 39 8.95 -3.05 -3.61
N GLY A 40 7.84 -2.52 -4.14
CA GLY A 40 7.00 -3.21 -5.11
C GLY A 40 7.73 -3.60 -6.39
N VAL A 41 8.52 -2.69 -6.96
CA VAL A 41 9.34 -2.98 -8.17
C VAL A 41 10.38 -4.05 -7.86
N LEU A 42 11.08 -3.96 -6.73
CA LEU A 42 12.10 -4.93 -6.34
C LEU A 42 11.48 -6.31 -6.06
N LEU A 43 10.34 -6.35 -5.37
CA LEU A 43 9.59 -7.55 -5.05
C LEU A 43 9.07 -8.23 -6.33
N ALA A 44 8.49 -7.47 -7.24
CA ALA A 44 8.01 -7.97 -8.52
C ALA A 44 9.15 -8.62 -9.33
N LYS A 45 10.32 -7.96 -9.38
CA LYS A 45 11.52 -8.50 -10.03
C LYS A 45 12.00 -9.79 -9.35
N SER A 46 12.02 -9.84 -8.01
CA SER A 46 12.47 -11.00 -7.25
C SER A 46 11.56 -12.22 -7.45
N LEU A 47 10.25 -11.99 -7.55
CA LEU A 47 9.23 -13.05 -7.68
C LEU A 47 8.82 -13.35 -9.12
N LEU A 48 9.42 -12.70 -10.13
CA LEU A 48 9.08 -12.81 -11.55
C LEU A 48 7.60 -12.51 -11.80
N MET A 49 7.09 -11.44 -11.17
CA MET A 49 5.73 -10.94 -11.28
C MET A 49 5.70 -9.61 -12.04
N ASP A 50 4.54 -9.24 -12.56
CA ASP A 50 4.30 -7.90 -13.08
C ASP A 50 4.25 -6.88 -11.93
N PHE A 51 4.38 -5.59 -12.27
CA PHE A 51 4.27 -4.48 -11.32
C PHE A 51 3.26 -3.45 -11.79
N ALA A 52 2.37 -3.02 -10.88
CA ALA A 52 1.44 -1.92 -11.10
C ALA A 52 1.51 -0.93 -9.93
N ASP A 53 1.43 0.37 -10.25
CA ASP A 53 1.28 1.44 -9.27
C ASP A 53 -0.03 2.17 -9.54
N THR A 54 -0.96 2.16 -8.57
CA THR A 54 -2.30 2.73 -8.77
C THR A 54 -2.27 4.23 -8.94
N ASP A 55 -1.30 4.94 -8.34
CA ASP A 55 -1.10 6.37 -8.53
C ASP A 55 -0.80 6.69 -10.00
N LEU A 56 0.04 5.87 -10.65
CA LEU A 56 0.34 6.01 -12.07
C LEU A 56 -0.87 5.68 -12.97
N LEU A 57 -1.72 4.72 -12.56
CA LEU A 57 -2.94 4.41 -13.29
C LEU A 57 -3.92 5.59 -13.26
N ILE A 58 -4.09 6.23 -12.10
CA ILE A 58 -4.91 7.44 -11.94
C ILE A 58 -4.38 8.57 -12.82
N GLN A 59 -3.08 8.86 -12.73
CA GLN A 59 -2.44 9.93 -13.51
C GLN A 59 -2.58 9.72 -15.02
N ARG A 60 -2.39 8.49 -15.51
CA ARG A 60 -2.58 8.15 -16.92
C ARG A 60 -4.03 8.32 -17.37
N LYS A 61 -4.99 7.87 -16.57
CA LYS A 61 -6.42 7.97 -16.88
C LYS A 61 -6.89 9.42 -16.97
N HIS A 62 -6.35 10.29 -16.12
CA HIS A 62 -6.73 11.70 -16.05
C HIS A 62 -5.77 12.65 -16.79
N SER A 63 -4.65 12.14 -17.32
CA SER A 63 -3.60 12.92 -17.99
C SER A 63 -3.11 14.12 -17.17
N ALA A 64 -3.05 13.96 -15.84
CA ALA A 64 -2.69 15.00 -14.87
C ALA A 64 -1.94 14.39 -13.67
N ALA A 65 -1.13 15.19 -12.97
CA ALA A 65 -0.50 14.77 -11.73
C ALA A 65 -1.54 14.66 -10.60
N LEU A 66 -1.28 13.80 -9.59
CA LEU A 66 -2.23 13.62 -8.48
C LEU A 66 -2.53 14.93 -7.75
N CYS A 67 -1.51 15.77 -7.53
CA CYS A 67 -1.70 17.08 -6.89
C CYS A 67 -2.63 17.99 -7.70
N GLU A 68 -2.56 17.95 -9.03
CA GLU A 68 -3.44 18.72 -9.91
C GLU A 68 -4.87 18.19 -9.86
N ILE A 69 -5.06 16.88 -9.84
CA ILE A 69 -6.39 16.25 -9.71
C ILE A 69 -7.02 16.64 -8.37
N ILE A 70 -6.27 16.53 -7.27
CA ILE A 70 -6.75 16.89 -5.93
C ILE A 70 -7.07 18.39 -5.85
N ALA A 71 -6.23 19.26 -6.41
CA ALA A 71 -6.45 20.69 -6.41
C ALA A 71 -7.71 21.10 -7.21
N ALA A 72 -7.96 20.40 -8.33
CA ALA A 72 -9.10 20.70 -9.20
C ALA A 72 -10.42 20.13 -8.68
N LYS A 73 -10.39 18.94 -8.04
CA LYS A 73 -11.59 18.17 -7.71
C LYS A 73 -11.87 18.05 -6.21
N GLY A 74 -10.89 18.34 -5.38
CA GLY A 74 -10.97 18.12 -3.94
C GLY A 74 -10.66 16.68 -3.54
N ILE A 75 -10.51 16.48 -2.23
CA ILE A 75 -10.07 15.19 -1.66
C ILE A 75 -11.16 14.13 -1.83
N ASP A 76 -12.41 14.45 -1.55
CA ASP A 76 -13.51 13.47 -1.56
C ASP A 76 -13.72 12.89 -2.97
N GLU A 77 -13.71 13.75 -4.00
CA GLU A 77 -13.81 13.28 -5.39
C GLU A 77 -12.56 12.50 -5.81
N PHE A 78 -11.37 12.89 -5.32
CA PHE A 78 -10.15 12.14 -5.56
C PHE A 78 -10.21 10.73 -4.97
N LEU A 79 -10.71 10.56 -3.75
CA LEU A 79 -10.88 9.24 -3.11
C LEU A 79 -11.84 8.36 -3.91
N GLN A 80 -12.92 8.95 -4.47
CA GLN A 80 -13.82 8.20 -5.35
C GLN A 80 -13.13 7.80 -6.66
N ILE A 81 -12.33 8.67 -7.25
CA ILE A 81 -11.53 8.38 -8.46
C ILE A 81 -10.56 7.22 -8.18
N GLU A 82 -9.87 7.25 -7.04
CA GLU A 82 -8.94 6.18 -6.63
C GLU A 82 -9.68 4.83 -6.50
N ASN A 83 -10.83 4.83 -5.79
CA ASN A 83 -11.67 3.65 -5.66
C ASN A 83 -12.11 3.10 -7.04
N ASP A 84 -12.62 3.97 -7.91
CA ASP A 84 -13.13 3.58 -9.24
C ASP A 84 -12.03 3.06 -10.15
N VAL A 85 -10.83 3.66 -10.11
CA VAL A 85 -9.68 3.19 -10.90
C VAL A 85 -9.24 1.82 -10.45
N ILE A 86 -9.15 1.58 -9.15
CA ILE A 86 -8.78 0.26 -8.60
C ILE A 86 -9.84 -0.78 -8.95
N CYS A 87 -11.13 -0.45 -8.80
CA CYS A 87 -12.23 -1.36 -9.11
C CYS A 87 -12.29 -1.75 -10.60
N ALA A 88 -11.96 -0.81 -11.48
CA ALA A 88 -11.94 -1.03 -12.93
C ALA A 88 -10.65 -1.71 -13.44
N SER A 89 -9.61 -1.80 -12.63
CA SER A 89 -8.31 -2.38 -13.02
C SER A 89 -8.31 -3.90 -12.82
N GLU A 90 -7.66 -4.63 -13.71
CA GLU A 90 -7.43 -6.07 -13.59
C GLU A 90 -5.95 -6.33 -13.33
N PHE A 91 -5.66 -7.12 -12.29
CA PHE A 91 -4.30 -7.50 -11.92
C PHE A 91 -4.17 -9.03 -11.92
N TYR A 92 -3.12 -9.52 -12.54
CA TYR A 92 -2.83 -10.96 -12.60
C TYR A 92 -1.34 -11.18 -12.44
N ASN A 93 -0.95 -12.02 -11.47
CA ASN A 93 0.45 -12.28 -11.14
C ASN A 93 1.27 -10.99 -11.00
N CYS A 94 0.72 -10.05 -10.21
CA CYS A 94 1.18 -8.68 -10.15
C CYS A 94 1.43 -8.23 -8.71
N VAL A 95 2.51 -7.49 -8.50
CA VAL A 95 2.71 -6.71 -7.28
C VAL A 95 2.06 -5.35 -7.52
N VAL A 96 1.06 -5.02 -6.72
CA VAL A 96 0.29 -3.78 -6.83
C VAL A 96 0.67 -2.84 -5.68
N ALA A 97 1.33 -1.72 -5.99
CA ALA A 97 1.55 -0.64 -5.03
C ALA A 97 0.36 0.31 -5.08
N THR A 98 -0.32 0.50 -3.94
CA THR A 98 -1.48 1.39 -3.86
C THR A 98 -1.10 2.80 -3.44
N GLY A 99 -1.96 3.78 -3.74
CA GLY A 99 -1.94 5.07 -3.07
C GLY A 99 -2.12 4.92 -1.55
N GLY A 100 -1.66 5.89 -0.78
CA GLY A 100 -1.81 5.84 0.69
C GLY A 100 -3.26 5.99 1.16
N SER A 101 -4.13 6.51 0.32
CA SER A 101 -5.56 6.72 0.59
C SER A 101 -6.46 5.57 0.12
N ALA A 102 -5.94 4.61 -0.61
CA ALA A 102 -6.71 3.47 -1.15
C ALA A 102 -7.53 2.73 -0.08
N VAL A 103 -7.06 2.74 1.18
CA VAL A 103 -7.74 2.09 2.32
C VAL A 103 -9.06 2.74 2.74
N TYR A 104 -9.39 3.93 2.23
CA TYR A 104 -10.71 4.53 2.40
C TYR A 104 -11.76 3.93 1.44
N GLY A 105 -11.33 3.38 0.29
CA GLY A 105 -12.19 2.72 -0.69
C GLY A 105 -12.54 1.30 -0.27
N GLU A 106 -13.71 1.10 0.37
CA GLU A 106 -14.10 -0.24 0.85
C GLU A 106 -14.25 -1.25 -0.30
N GLU A 107 -14.81 -0.83 -1.44
CA GLU A 107 -14.97 -1.68 -2.63
C GLU A 107 -13.63 -2.03 -3.26
N ALA A 108 -12.73 -1.04 -3.41
CA ALA A 108 -11.38 -1.24 -3.91
C ALA A 108 -10.60 -2.22 -3.02
N MET A 109 -10.66 -2.04 -1.70
CA MET A 109 -9.97 -2.92 -0.76
C MET A 109 -10.58 -4.32 -0.70
N ALA A 110 -11.90 -4.45 -0.84
CA ALA A 110 -12.58 -5.75 -0.92
C ALA A 110 -12.14 -6.52 -2.18
N LYS A 111 -12.09 -5.83 -3.33
CA LYS A 111 -11.59 -6.40 -4.60
C LYS A 111 -10.12 -6.84 -4.48
N LEU A 112 -9.23 -5.94 -4.08
CA LEU A 112 -7.80 -6.23 -3.95
C LEU A 112 -7.55 -7.39 -2.98
N GLY A 113 -8.22 -7.40 -1.82
CA GLY A 113 -8.10 -8.47 -0.84
C GLY A 113 -8.66 -9.82 -1.32
N SER A 114 -9.63 -9.83 -2.25
CA SER A 114 -10.13 -11.07 -2.87
C SER A 114 -9.17 -11.63 -3.92
N GLU A 115 -8.39 -10.77 -4.58
CA GLU A 115 -7.51 -11.11 -5.70
C GLU A 115 -6.04 -11.30 -5.30
N GLY A 116 -5.64 -10.83 -4.11
CA GLY A 116 -4.25 -10.84 -3.69
C GLY A 116 -4.04 -10.94 -2.18
N THR A 117 -2.78 -11.14 -1.78
CA THR A 117 -2.35 -11.04 -0.39
C THR A 117 -2.02 -9.59 -0.07
N VAL A 118 -2.70 -9.02 0.92
CA VAL A 118 -2.51 -7.63 1.32
C VAL A 118 -1.38 -7.53 2.34
N VAL A 119 -0.33 -6.79 1.98
CA VAL A 119 0.86 -6.57 2.80
C VAL A 119 0.92 -5.13 3.25
N TYR A 120 0.85 -4.89 4.53
CA TYR A 120 1.03 -3.56 5.12
C TYR A 120 2.51 -3.30 5.40
N LEU A 121 3.08 -2.29 4.72
CA LEU A 121 4.41 -1.76 5.00
C LEU A 121 4.29 -0.72 6.11
N LYS A 122 4.55 -1.16 7.35
CA LYS A 122 4.43 -0.31 8.54
C LYS A 122 5.69 0.53 8.70
N VAL A 123 5.53 1.86 8.75
CA VAL A 123 6.58 2.83 9.06
C VAL A 123 5.97 3.86 9.98
N GLY A 124 6.59 4.11 11.12
CA GLY A 124 6.10 5.08 12.10
C GLY A 124 6.21 6.54 11.64
N PRO A 125 5.45 7.46 12.26
CA PRO A 125 5.37 8.87 11.82
C PRO A 125 6.72 9.58 11.84
N ASP A 126 7.55 9.37 12.86
CA ASP A 126 8.87 10.02 12.97
C ASP A 126 9.80 9.66 11.80
N GLU A 127 9.74 8.44 11.31
CA GLU A 127 10.53 7.99 10.17
C GLU A 127 9.91 8.47 8.85
N LEU A 128 8.58 8.50 8.76
CA LEU A 128 7.88 9.05 7.60
C LEU A 128 8.19 10.53 7.38
N GLU A 129 8.24 11.34 8.44
CA GLU A 129 8.59 12.76 8.37
C GLU A 129 9.99 12.96 7.78
N LYS A 130 10.96 12.11 8.11
CA LYS A 130 12.30 12.15 7.51
C LYS A 130 12.31 11.78 6.03
N ARG A 131 11.46 10.81 5.64
CA ARG A 131 11.39 10.31 4.25
C ARG A 131 10.60 11.23 3.32
N ILE A 132 9.67 12.00 3.86
CA ILE A 132 8.77 12.85 3.07
C ILE A 132 9.27 14.30 3.07
N ASN A 133 10.25 14.61 2.22
CA ASN A 133 10.77 15.98 2.09
C ASN A 133 9.90 16.92 1.22
N ASN A 134 8.84 16.40 0.56
CA ASN A 134 8.06 17.13 -0.44
C ASN A 134 6.57 16.74 -0.45
N ILE A 135 5.93 16.83 0.72
CA ILE A 135 4.52 16.49 0.92
C ILE A 135 3.59 17.16 -0.11
N HIS A 136 3.81 18.45 -0.39
CA HIS A 136 2.94 19.25 -1.25
C HIS A 136 3.02 18.89 -2.74
N THR A 137 4.14 18.35 -3.20
CA THR A 137 4.33 18.02 -4.63
C THR A 137 3.92 16.58 -4.96
N ARG A 138 3.77 15.70 -3.97
CA ARG A 138 3.43 14.28 -4.18
C ARG A 138 1.95 14.00 -4.37
N GLY A 139 1.06 14.98 -4.14
CA GLY A 139 -0.38 14.74 -4.24
C GLY A 139 -0.89 13.77 -3.18
N ILE A 140 -0.57 14.04 -1.91
CA ILE A 140 -1.09 13.27 -0.79
C ILE A 140 -2.51 13.75 -0.50
N ALA A 141 -3.50 12.84 -0.51
CA ALA A 141 -4.88 13.12 -0.15
C ALA A 141 -5.00 13.37 1.36
N MET A 142 -4.77 14.60 1.79
CA MET A 142 -4.86 15.04 3.20
C MET A 142 -5.40 16.46 3.26
N LYS A 143 -6.14 16.77 4.32
CA LYS A 143 -6.65 18.13 4.57
C LYS A 143 -5.49 19.08 4.85
N GLU A 144 -5.63 20.32 4.42
CA GLU A 144 -4.66 21.37 4.69
C GLU A 144 -4.44 21.52 6.21
N GLY A 145 -3.18 21.62 6.62
CA GLY A 145 -2.79 21.70 8.04
C GLY A 145 -2.74 20.36 8.81
N THR A 146 -3.09 19.22 8.19
CA THR A 146 -2.94 17.91 8.82
C THR A 146 -1.47 17.52 8.88
N SER A 147 -0.97 17.08 10.04
CA SER A 147 0.39 16.55 10.18
C SER A 147 0.47 15.10 9.72
N ILE A 148 1.68 14.61 9.44
CA ILE A 148 1.92 13.18 9.14
C ILE A 148 1.51 12.29 10.31
N ALA A 149 1.74 12.74 11.54
CA ALA A 149 1.33 12.00 12.75
C ALA A 149 -0.19 11.85 12.82
N GLN A 150 -0.96 12.92 12.60
CA GLN A 150 -2.42 12.87 12.56
C GLN A 150 -2.94 11.98 11.43
N LEU A 151 -2.34 12.07 10.25
CA LEU A 151 -2.70 11.21 9.12
C LEU A 151 -2.38 9.73 9.41
N TYR A 152 -1.30 9.47 10.12
CA TYR A 152 -0.93 8.13 10.57
C TYR A 152 -1.95 7.56 11.56
N GLU A 153 -2.34 8.34 12.57
CA GLU A 153 -3.36 7.93 13.57
C GLU A 153 -4.69 7.58 12.90
N GLU A 154 -5.07 8.34 11.87
CA GLU A 154 -6.31 8.09 11.12
C GLU A 154 -6.22 6.81 10.26
N ARG A 155 -5.10 6.59 9.55
CA ARG A 155 -4.98 5.53 8.54
C ARG A 155 -4.43 4.21 9.08
N ALA A 156 -3.61 4.22 10.13
CA ALA A 156 -2.99 3.00 10.64
C ALA A 156 -4.01 1.91 11.02
N PRO A 157 -5.14 2.22 11.69
CA PRO A 157 -6.18 1.23 11.96
C PRO A 157 -6.81 0.62 10.70
N LEU A 158 -6.91 1.41 9.61
CA LEU A 158 -7.43 0.92 8.33
C LEU A 158 -6.43 -0.02 7.64
N TYR A 159 -5.13 0.31 7.65
CA TYR A 159 -4.11 -0.60 7.13
C TYR A 159 -4.11 -1.92 7.91
N GLU A 160 -4.19 -1.86 9.24
CA GLU A 160 -4.25 -3.06 10.11
C GLU A 160 -5.53 -3.88 9.88
N LYS A 161 -6.66 -3.22 9.56
CA LYS A 161 -7.94 -3.87 9.23
C LYS A 161 -7.82 -4.74 7.98
N TYR A 162 -7.18 -4.23 6.93
CA TYR A 162 -7.14 -4.89 5.62
C TYR A 162 -5.93 -5.82 5.44
N ALA A 163 -4.87 -5.65 6.21
CA ALA A 163 -3.65 -6.42 6.05
C ALA A 163 -3.81 -7.92 6.38
N ASP A 164 -3.35 -8.79 5.48
CA ASP A 164 -3.10 -10.20 5.75
C ASP A 164 -1.73 -10.36 6.45
N ILE A 165 -0.74 -9.55 6.04
CA ILE A 165 0.65 -9.55 6.53
C ILE A 165 1.04 -8.11 6.88
N THR A 166 1.76 -7.90 7.98
CA THR A 166 2.36 -6.62 8.35
C THR A 166 3.87 -6.77 8.46
N VAL A 167 4.62 -5.92 7.76
CA VAL A 167 6.07 -5.85 7.82
C VAL A 167 6.47 -4.49 8.38
N ASP A 168 7.24 -4.47 9.45
CA ASP A 168 7.83 -3.24 9.99
C ASP A 168 9.06 -2.87 9.15
N CYS A 169 8.92 -1.81 8.36
CA CYS A 169 9.94 -1.32 7.43
C CYS A 169 10.69 -0.09 7.97
N ALA A 170 10.55 0.25 9.25
CA ALA A 170 11.14 1.47 9.80
C ALA A 170 12.68 1.43 9.76
N ALA A 171 13.27 0.28 10.10
CA ALA A 171 14.71 0.08 10.19
C ALA A 171 15.30 -0.80 9.06
N LEU A 172 14.47 -1.23 8.11
CA LEU A 172 14.89 -2.13 7.03
C LEU A 172 15.24 -1.34 5.76
N THR A 173 16.23 -1.84 5.04
CA THR A 173 16.49 -1.46 3.65
C THR A 173 15.37 -1.99 2.74
N PRO A 174 15.19 -1.45 1.53
CA PRO A 174 14.21 -1.99 0.58
C PRO A 174 14.43 -3.48 0.27
N GLU A 175 15.67 -3.93 0.18
CA GLU A 175 16.05 -5.32 -0.07
C GLU A 175 15.65 -6.22 1.09
N GLU A 176 15.92 -5.81 2.34
CA GLU A 176 15.52 -6.56 3.53
C GLU A 176 13.98 -6.63 3.66
N CYS A 177 13.26 -5.58 3.26
CA CYS A 177 11.80 -5.63 3.17
C CYS A 177 11.32 -6.67 2.15
N VAL A 178 11.96 -6.74 0.97
CA VAL A 178 11.64 -7.74 -0.07
C VAL A 178 11.87 -9.15 0.45
N ASP A 179 12.98 -9.41 1.13
CA ASP A 179 13.29 -10.73 1.71
C ASP A 179 12.25 -11.11 2.77
N ALA A 180 11.93 -10.18 3.70
CA ALA A 180 10.93 -10.41 4.73
C ALA A 180 9.55 -10.72 4.14
N ILE A 181 9.10 -9.98 3.11
CA ILE A 181 7.82 -10.23 2.44
C ILE A 181 7.87 -11.59 1.74
N SER A 182 8.93 -11.89 1.00
CA SER A 182 9.09 -13.13 0.24
C SER A 182 9.02 -14.37 1.13
N ASP A 183 9.59 -14.31 2.34
CA ASP A 183 9.56 -15.41 3.30
C ASP A 183 8.17 -15.64 3.91
N MET A 184 7.36 -14.59 4.01
CA MET A 184 6.00 -14.67 4.59
C MET A 184 4.92 -15.14 3.60
N ILE A 185 5.19 -15.03 2.28
CA ILE A 185 4.23 -15.39 1.23
C ILE A 185 4.40 -16.84 0.76
N LYS A 186 5.54 -17.46 1.08
CA LYS A 186 5.81 -18.90 0.82
C LYS A 186 4.90 -19.77 1.69
#